data_46d235e0bf195e7cc6cfb1a8cf86f36c
#
_entry.id   46d235e0bf195e7cc6cfb1a8cf86f36c
#
_cell.length_a   1.000
_cell.length_b   1.000
_cell.length_c   1.000
_cell.angle_alpha   90.00
_cell.angle_beta   90.00
_cell.angle_gamma   90.00
#
_symmetry.space_group_name_H-M   'P 1'
#
loop_
_entity.id
_entity.type
_entity.pdbx_description
1 polymer ?
#
loop_
_entity_poly.entity_id
_entity_poly.type
_entity_poly.pdbx_seq_one_letter_code
_entity_poly.pdbx_strand_id
1 'polypeptide(L)'
;MKALRYAIVTGLFAILLSACAATTPEPDSRQPLPTANVPPVSDIDTAIALWENSNTTRYFADLEERTPEDHWKIRLTVADGQVRAAQRLERDSGGSWGEPVALPLEDARSYTVDALLARIRRDAMGSGPAPVNLKVAFDSSLGFPAVVHAEALPVYDEEGRIILDRRYSYDLTLQVTALLEDGYEVGRTPILTLSRSGGPQAWCDSLRIFEDGISVYTDDCREILLRLSLPESRIEALDTLRSSFGSLNDLHQEGDQNQHLTIIGTGEGDPDPAALQAAWDLSTEVHKLSSEPIGLGLTMGYIREGTLSGFDVFNRQTLPAQVTVQGDLRGAAIQPDGKLIAYSDDAGLKALEIATGEITLLLPSPKEGYFQPRSWSATGRLLVTHVAETASPAEQHGWISLEEGTLNPLPLPEGVAGYGCDTGAAWSPEGQLLAISGIEYGHPCNTSGGLSVLDLESGEAQRIVAPAVSPGLAGSDSITAGAHTPAWSPDSSWIAFGLDQDANAELSFPTRLYRARPDGSDLTPLTNNSQGVAAYPTWAPDGSLYYSLSRASAEMDGIYRYDPADNTHTLLIPGADLYPRSVSPDNGFLLYQQGNELRLWSIFLNENYAVILGDEGSPPVFAGWLLAGE
;
A
#
# COMPACT_ATOMS: atom_id res chain seq x y z
N MET A 1 37.98 -36.61 20.99
CA MET A 1 38.84 -35.44 20.86
C MET A 1 38.05 -34.16 21.22
N LYS A 2 37.51 -34.05 22.44
CA LYS A 2 36.85 -32.86 22.97
C LYS A 2 37.10 -32.77 24.48
N ALA A 3 38.37 -32.77 24.88
CA ALA A 3 38.74 -32.68 26.29
C ALA A 3 40.15 -32.10 26.44
N LEU A 4 40.48 -31.01 25.76
CA LEU A 4 41.76 -30.30 25.98
C LEU A 4 41.70 -28.82 25.56
N ARG A 5 40.71 -28.07 26.10
CA ARG A 5 40.66 -26.61 25.93
C ARG A 5 40.11 -25.87 27.14
N TYR A 6 40.19 -26.44 28.37
CA TYR A 6 39.71 -25.79 29.60
C TYR A 6 40.74 -25.70 30.71
N ALA A 7 42.03 -25.68 30.40
CA ALA A 7 43.10 -25.71 31.43
C ALA A 7 44.17 -24.61 31.28
N ILE A 8 43.90 -23.49 30.59
CA ILE A 8 44.89 -22.35 30.51
C ILE A 8 44.25 -20.99 30.77
N VAL A 9 43.17 -20.88 31.54
CA VAL A 9 42.60 -19.55 31.93
C VAL A 9 42.57 -19.31 33.43
N THR A 10 43.08 -20.23 34.27
CA THR A 10 43.07 -20.09 35.75
C THR A 10 44.44 -19.85 36.38
N GLY A 11 45.44 -19.39 35.62
CA GLY A 11 46.80 -19.25 36.11
C GLY A 11 47.41 -17.84 36.09
N LEU A 12 46.65 -16.78 35.84
CA LEU A 12 47.21 -15.41 35.73
C LEU A 12 46.40 -14.35 36.50
N PHE A 13 45.81 -14.72 37.64
CA PHE A 13 45.03 -13.75 38.47
C PHE A 13 45.59 -13.58 39.89
N ALA A 14 46.86 -13.81 40.12
CA ALA A 14 47.41 -13.71 41.45
C ALA A 14 48.81 -13.10 41.50
N ILE A 15 49.10 -12.02 40.80
CA ILE A 15 50.23 -11.09 41.13
C ILE A 15 49.91 -9.74 40.44
N LEU A 16 49.19 -8.84 41.10
CA LEU A 16 49.20 -7.38 40.86
C LEU A 16 48.27 -6.68 41.88
N LEU A 17 48.52 -6.95 43.13
CA LEU A 17 48.01 -6.15 44.26
C LEU A 17 49.22 -5.60 45.03
N SER A 18 49.85 -4.56 44.47
CA SER A 18 50.72 -3.67 45.23
C SER A 18 51.19 -2.53 44.33
N ALA A 19 50.43 -1.47 44.27
CA ALA A 19 50.89 -0.06 44.11
C ALA A 19 49.65 0.83 43.89
N CYS A 20 48.88 1.09 44.93
CA CYS A 20 48.07 2.31 44.96
C CYS A 20 48.98 3.49 45.29
N ALA A 21 49.73 3.96 44.32
CA ALA A 21 50.22 5.35 44.32
C ALA A 21 49.04 6.15 43.69
N ALA A 22 48.45 7.05 44.50
CA ALA A 22 47.53 8.06 44.02
C ALA A 22 48.24 8.93 42.97
N THR A 23 48.13 8.56 41.71
CA THR A 23 48.47 9.46 40.61
C THR A 23 47.32 10.47 40.53
N THR A 24 47.59 11.71 40.88
CA THR A 24 46.81 12.87 40.48
C THR A 24 46.50 12.69 38.98
N PRO A 25 45.24 12.80 38.56
CA PRO A 25 44.92 12.69 37.13
C PRO A 25 45.74 13.77 36.40
N GLU A 26 46.61 13.32 35.51
CA GLU A 26 47.28 14.21 34.55
C GLU A 26 46.15 14.99 33.82
N PRO A 27 46.27 16.32 33.68
CA PRO A 27 45.27 17.08 32.97
C PRO A 27 45.14 16.50 31.56
N ASP A 28 43.92 16.18 31.19
CA ASP A 28 43.55 15.59 29.88
C ASP A 28 44.24 16.41 28.79
N SER A 29 45.30 15.86 28.21
CA SER A 29 46.14 16.52 27.22
C SER A 29 45.53 16.43 25.82
N ARG A 30 44.27 16.00 25.71
CA ARG A 30 43.57 15.94 24.44
C ARG A 30 43.46 17.33 23.84
N GLN A 31 43.85 17.46 22.60
CA GLN A 31 43.61 18.69 21.86
C GLN A 31 42.12 19.01 21.84
N PRO A 32 41.71 20.26 22.10
CA PRO A 32 40.31 20.62 22.01
C PRO A 32 39.79 20.34 20.57
N LEU A 33 38.71 19.61 20.48
CA LEU A 33 38.03 19.38 19.21
C LEU A 33 37.42 20.69 18.70
N PRO A 34 37.29 20.87 17.37
CA PRO A 34 36.55 21.99 16.79
C PRO A 34 35.17 22.08 17.37
N THR A 35 34.73 23.27 17.73
CA THR A 35 33.38 23.52 18.21
C THR A 35 32.45 23.62 17.01
N ALA A 36 31.27 22.99 17.06
CA ALA A 36 30.26 23.10 16.04
C ALA A 36 29.85 24.59 15.86
N ASN A 37 29.85 25.03 14.60
CA ASN A 37 29.24 26.29 14.22
C ASN A 37 27.89 25.95 13.56
N VAL A 38 26.83 26.29 14.27
CA VAL A 38 25.44 26.00 13.82
C VAL A 38 24.62 27.29 13.89
N PRO A 39 23.60 27.44 13.01
CA PRO A 39 22.68 28.57 13.11
C PRO A 39 21.95 28.55 14.45
N PRO A 40 21.58 29.71 15.00
CA PRO A 40 20.72 29.77 16.18
C PRO A 40 19.44 28.97 15.97
N VAL A 41 19.03 28.20 16.97
CA VAL A 41 17.78 27.40 16.91
C VAL A 41 16.56 28.29 16.67
N SER A 42 16.58 29.55 17.19
CA SER A 42 15.55 30.56 16.94
C SER A 42 15.33 30.88 15.44
N ASP A 43 16.39 30.85 14.64
CA ASP A 43 16.29 31.13 13.21
C ASP A 43 15.62 29.95 12.48
N ILE A 44 15.94 28.72 12.93
CA ILE A 44 15.32 27.49 12.44
C ILE A 44 13.84 27.43 12.84
N ASP A 45 13.52 27.75 14.11
CA ASP A 45 12.14 27.79 14.60
C ASP A 45 11.33 28.88 13.87
N THR A 46 11.94 30.01 13.49
CA THR A 46 11.33 31.04 12.66
C THR A 46 11.03 30.52 11.25
N ALA A 47 11.95 29.79 10.64
CA ALA A 47 11.76 29.20 9.32
C ALA A 47 10.65 28.12 9.34
N ILE A 48 10.62 27.28 10.37
CA ILE A 48 9.53 26.31 10.58
C ILE A 48 8.18 27.03 10.68
N ALA A 49 8.10 28.09 11.48
CA ALA A 49 6.85 28.85 11.63
C ALA A 49 6.42 29.53 10.32
N LEU A 50 7.35 29.98 9.48
CA LEU A 50 7.03 30.51 8.14
C LEU A 50 6.45 29.42 7.25
N TRP A 51 7.05 28.22 7.23
CA TRP A 51 6.57 27.08 6.46
C TRP A 51 5.17 26.66 6.91
N GLU A 52 4.97 26.44 8.20
CA GLU A 52 3.66 26.07 8.77
C GLU A 52 2.58 27.12 8.48
N ASN A 53 2.90 28.42 8.60
CA ASN A 53 1.96 29.51 8.32
C ASN A 53 1.68 29.69 6.81
N SER A 54 2.53 29.17 5.92
CA SER A 54 2.28 29.24 4.48
C SER A 54 1.09 28.38 4.05
N ASN A 55 0.68 27.39 4.87
CA ASN A 55 -0.32 26.38 4.55
C ASN A 55 -0.04 25.66 3.21
N THR A 56 1.23 25.57 2.83
CA THR A 56 1.64 24.95 1.54
C THR A 56 1.56 23.43 1.68
N THR A 57 0.40 22.85 1.39
CA THR A 57 0.16 21.41 1.44
C THR A 57 0.39 20.72 0.08
N ARG A 58 0.49 21.50 -1.01
CA ARG A 58 0.71 21.04 -2.38
C ARG A 58 1.93 21.74 -2.98
N TYR A 59 2.97 20.96 -3.34
CA TYR A 59 4.19 21.53 -3.92
C TYR A 59 5.01 20.49 -4.67
N PHE A 60 5.84 20.98 -5.59
CA PHE A 60 6.96 20.25 -6.15
C PHE A 60 8.25 20.62 -5.39
N ALA A 61 9.10 19.62 -5.15
CA ALA A 61 10.42 19.84 -4.61
C ALA A 61 11.48 19.22 -5.51
N ASP A 62 12.40 20.05 -6.00
CA ASP A 62 13.63 19.64 -6.69
C ASP A 62 14.78 19.75 -5.70
N LEU A 63 15.37 18.63 -5.32
CA LEU A 63 16.42 18.54 -4.33
C LEU A 63 17.67 17.95 -4.96
N GLU A 64 18.82 18.57 -4.76
CA GLU A 64 20.12 18.02 -5.09
C GLU A 64 20.89 17.78 -3.79
N GLU A 65 21.25 16.54 -3.51
CA GLU A 65 22.03 16.14 -2.33
C GLU A 65 23.37 15.54 -2.77
N ARG A 66 24.42 16.00 -2.15
CA ARG A 66 25.76 15.50 -2.33
C ARG A 66 26.32 15.05 -0.98
N THR A 67 26.73 13.81 -0.91
CA THR A 67 27.50 13.23 0.18
C THR A 67 28.93 12.92 -0.28
N PRO A 68 29.84 12.48 0.57
CA PRO A 68 31.16 12.01 0.17
C PRO A 68 31.14 10.79 -0.76
N GLU A 69 30.07 9.99 -0.70
CA GLU A 69 29.93 8.73 -1.43
C GLU A 69 29.06 8.87 -2.67
N ASP A 70 28.03 9.73 -2.60
CA ASP A 70 26.96 9.80 -3.59
C ASP A 70 26.62 11.25 -3.98
N HIS A 71 26.05 11.39 -5.20
CA HIS A 71 25.51 12.64 -5.68
C HIS A 71 24.24 12.35 -6.47
N TRP A 72 23.10 12.76 -5.95
CA TRP A 72 21.81 12.54 -6.59
C TRP A 72 20.93 13.77 -6.63
N LYS A 73 20.01 13.75 -7.55
CA LYS A 73 18.88 14.67 -7.63
C LYS A 73 17.60 13.91 -7.31
N ILE A 74 16.76 14.48 -6.45
CA ILE A 74 15.48 13.92 -6.06
C ILE A 74 14.39 14.90 -6.47
N ARG A 75 13.34 14.39 -7.06
CA ARG A 75 12.15 15.14 -7.43
C ARG A 75 10.95 14.57 -6.72
N LEU A 76 10.23 15.41 -6.00
CA LEU A 76 9.05 15.04 -5.25
C LEU A 76 7.83 15.81 -5.75
N THR A 77 6.70 15.11 -5.74
CA THR A 77 5.37 15.71 -5.75
C THR A 77 4.74 15.45 -4.39
N VAL A 78 4.35 16.52 -3.72
CA VAL A 78 3.65 16.44 -2.43
C VAL A 78 2.26 17.04 -2.61
N ALA A 79 1.24 16.32 -2.16
CA ALA A 79 -0.14 16.80 -2.09
C ALA A 79 -0.75 16.37 -0.76
N ASP A 80 -1.45 17.30 -0.11
CA ASP A 80 -2.08 17.13 1.21
C ASP A 80 -1.10 16.64 2.29
N GLY A 81 0.16 17.15 2.21
CA GLY A 81 1.24 16.79 3.13
C GLY A 81 1.84 15.40 2.91
N GLN A 82 1.41 14.67 1.87
CA GLN A 82 1.91 13.34 1.55
C GLN A 82 2.70 13.33 0.23
N VAL A 83 3.77 12.55 0.18
CA VAL A 83 4.48 12.29 -1.07
C VAL A 83 3.59 11.43 -1.97
N ARG A 84 3.31 11.92 -3.17
CA ARG A 84 2.51 11.24 -4.19
C ARG A 84 3.37 10.60 -5.26
N ALA A 85 4.53 11.20 -5.58
CA ALA A 85 5.52 10.64 -6.49
C ALA A 85 6.92 11.10 -6.11
N ALA A 86 7.90 10.27 -6.40
CA ALA A 86 9.31 10.59 -6.20
C ALA A 86 10.17 9.90 -7.25
N GLN A 87 11.19 10.62 -7.74
CA GLN A 87 12.21 10.09 -8.64
C GLN A 87 13.59 10.46 -8.14
N ARG A 88 14.55 9.56 -8.37
CA ARG A 88 15.97 9.78 -8.09
C ARG A 88 16.76 9.68 -9.39
N LEU A 89 17.68 10.61 -9.61
CA LEU A 89 18.67 10.59 -10.66
C LEU A 89 20.04 10.55 -9.98
N GLU A 90 20.88 9.61 -10.34
CA GLU A 90 22.26 9.52 -9.85
C GLU A 90 23.20 10.24 -10.83
N ARG A 91 24.20 10.90 -10.31
CA ARG A 91 25.22 11.53 -11.14
C ARG A 91 26.38 10.57 -11.36
N ASP A 92 26.73 10.32 -12.60
CA ASP A 92 27.86 9.46 -12.95
C ASP A 92 29.22 10.12 -12.68
N SER A 93 30.29 9.35 -12.80
CA SER A 93 31.66 9.85 -12.63
C SER A 93 32.08 10.84 -13.73
N GLY A 94 31.37 10.91 -14.84
CA GLY A 94 31.54 11.87 -15.94
C GLY A 94 30.81 13.19 -15.71
N GLY A 95 29.97 13.26 -14.68
CA GLY A 95 29.20 14.44 -14.29
C GLY A 95 27.86 14.56 -14.99
N SER A 96 27.41 13.54 -15.72
CA SER A 96 26.08 13.48 -16.33
C SER A 96 25.06 12.87 -15.35
N TRP A 97 23.80 13.30 -15.45
CA TRP A 97 22.71 12.70 -14.71
C TRP A 97 22.27 11.42 -15.43
N GLY A 98 22.11 10.34 -14.67
CA GLY A 98 21.56 9.08 -15.16
C GLY A 98 20.04 9.15 -15.40
N GLU A 99 19.49 8.05 -15.88
CA GLU A 99 18.05 7.93 -16.10
C GLU A 99 17.29 8.07 -14.76
N PRO A 100 16.12 8.73 -14.77
CA PRO A 100 15.29 8.84 -13.58
C PRO A 100 14.74 7.47 -13.16
N VAL A 101 14.96 7.13 -11.89
CA VAL A 101 14.46 5.90 -11.28
C VAL A 101 13.42 6.27 -10.23
N ALA A 102 12.32 5.53 -10.17
CA ALA A 102 11.33 5.72 -9.12
C ALA A 102 11.97 5.54 -7.74
N LEU A 103 11.69 6.46 -6.83
CA LEU A 103 12.13 6.36 -5.43
C LEU A 103 10.96 5.87 -4.60
N PRO A 104 11.12 4.82 -3.78
CA PRO A 104 10.06 4.37 -2.87
C PRO A 104 9.50 5.51 -2.04
N LEU A 105 8.18 5.61 -1.92
CA LEU A 105 7.53 6.74 -1.25
C LEU A 105 7.92 6.83 0.24
N GLU A 106 8.22 5.70 0.87
CA GLU A 106 8.72 5.65 2.24
C GLU A 106 10.07 6.36 2.38
N ASP A 107 11.02 6.05 1.50
CA ASP A 107 12.33 6.71 1.47
C ASP A 107 12.19 8.18 1.11
N ALA A 108 11.32 8.49 0.18
CA ALA A 108 11.05 9.84 -0.31
C ALA A 108 10.50 10.79 0.77
N ARG A 109 9.82 10.27 1.80
CA ARG A 109 9.31 11.05 2.93
C ARG A 109 10.41 11.80 3.68
N SER A 110 11.63 11.26 3.71
CA SER A 110 12.79 11.89 4.35
C SER A 110 13.24 13.18 3.66
N TYR A 111 12.79 13.43 2.45
CA TYR A 111 13.13 14.60 1.62
C TYR A 111 12.01 15.63 1.53
N THR A 112 10.90 15.46 2.24
CA THR A 112 9.88 16.52 2.37
C THR A 112 10.43 17.71 3.12
N VAL A 113 9.86 18.90 2.90
CA VAL A 113 10.29 20.13 3.60
C VAL A 113 10.23 19.94 5.11
N ASP A 114 9.17 19.35 5.64
CA ASP A 114 9.00 19.07 7.08
C ASP A 114 10.09 18.15 7.63
N ALA A 115 10.42 17.08 6.91
CA ALA A 115 11.47 16.14 7.30
C ALA A 115 12.86 16.79 7.27
N LEU A 116 13.13 17.62 6.26
CA LEU A 116 14.40 18.35 6.16
C LEU A 116 14.54 19.39 7.26
N LEU A 117 13.51 20.15 7.58
CA LEU A 117 13.49 21.10 8.70
C LEU A 117 13.72 20.37 10.03
N ALA A 118 13.06 19.22 10.24
CA ALA A 118 13.27 18.39 11.42
C ALA A 118 14.70 17.85 11.52
N ARG A 119 15.30 17.41 10.38
CA ARG A 119 16.70 16.98 10.30
C ARG A 119 17.65 18.10 10.71
N ILE A 120 17.52 19.27 10.10
CA ILE A 120 18.34 20.46 10.36
C ILE A 120 18.22 20.88 11.83
N ARG A 121 17.01 20.92 12.38
CA ARG A 121 16.79 21.26 13.79
C ARG A 121 17.47 20.27 14.73
N ARG A 122 17.37 18.98 14.45
CA ARG A 122 18.03 17.92 15.22
C ARG A 122 19.56 18.06 15.20
N ASP A 123 20.13 18.33 14.01
CA ASP A 123 21.57 18.51 13.83
C ASP A 123 22.06 19.77 14.56
N ALA A 124 21.32 20.89 14.50
CA ALA A 124 21.61 22.12 15.21
C ALA A 124 21.55 21.98 16.75
N MET A 125 20.67 21.13 17.26
CA MET A 125 20.55 20.83 18.69
C MET A 125 21.62 19.82 19.19
N GLY A 126 22.49 19.32 18.30
CA GLY A 126 23.48 18.29 18.65
C GLY A 126 22.86 16.93 18.98
N SER A 127 21.60 16.71 18.58
CA SER A 127 20.88 15.44 18.77
C SER A 127 20.96 14.55 17.53
N GLY A 128 21.73 14.95 16.51
CA GLY A 128 22.02 14.17 15.32
C GLY A 128 22.98 13.00 15.59
N PRO A 129 23.22 12.14 14.60
CA PRO A 129 24.07 10.96 14.74
C PRO A 129 25.56 11.32 14.95
N ALA A 130 25.97 12.52 14.53
CA ALA A 130 27.30 13.08 14.77
C ALA A 130 27.23 14.60 14.91
N PRO A 131 28.17 15.25 15.62
CA PRO A 131 28.25 16.70 15.61
C PRO A 131 28.66 17.19 14.22
N VAL A 132 28.00 18.24 13.74
CA VAL A 132 28.27 18.83 12.43
C VAL A 132 28.49 20.34 12.53
N ASN A 133 29.28 20.85 11.59
CA ASN A 133 29.38 22.26 11.32
C ASN A 133 28.27 22.58 10.28
N LEU A 134 27.25 23.31 10.70
CA LEU A 134 26.02 23.46 9.94
C LEU A 134 25.83 24.91 9.46
N LYS A 135 25.65 25.10 8.16
CA LYS A 135 25.26 26.38 7.55
C LYS A 135 23.97 26.16 6.77
N VAL A 136 22.98 27.00 7.01
CA VAL A 136 21.69 26.91 6.36
C VAL A 136 21.28 28.28 5.84
N ALA A 137 20.80 28.33 4.60
CA ALA A 137 20.06 29.46 4.06
C ALA A 137 18.61 29.03 3.86
N PHE A 138 17.69 29.77 4.47
CA PHE A 138 16.25 29.52 4.32
C PHE A 138 15.66 30.45 3.25
N ASP A 139 14.63 29.96 2.56
CA ASP A 139 13.80 30.82 1.72
C ASP A 139 13.06 31.84 2.58
N SER A 140 13.13 33.11 2.18
CA SER A 140 12.60 34.22 2.98
C SER A 140 11.08 34.34 2.94
N SER A 141 10.42 33.69 1.99
CA SER A 141 8.97 33.76 1.80
C SER A 141 8.22 32.55 2.37
N LEU A 142 8.77 31.36 2.19
CA LEU A 142 8.13 30.10 2.60
C LEU A 142 8.85 29.41 3.78
N GLY A 143 10.10 29.78 4.06
CA GLY A 143 10.84 29.21 5.20
C GLY A 143 11.48 27.85 4.95
N PHE A 144 11.41 27.27 3.75
CA PHE A 144 12.07 25.99 3.48
C PHE A 144 13.61 26.15 3.42
N PRO A 145 14.39 25.09 3.70
CA PRO A 145 15.85 25.15 3.66
C PRO A 145 16.34 25.13 2.20
N ALA A 146 16.62 26.31 1.63
CA ALA A 146 17.04 26.42 0.23
C ALA A 146 18.47 25.90 -0.02
N VAL A 147 19.39 26.11 0.92
CA VAL A 147 20.77 25.58 0.84
C VAL A 147 21.19 25.12 2.24
N VAL A 148 21.72 23.91 2.32
CA VAL A 148 22.29 23.34 3.54
C VAL A 148 23.70 22.86 3.25
N HIS A 149 24.62 23.18 4.13
CA HIS A 149 25.97 22.63 4.16
C HIS A 149 26.25 22.09 5.56
N ALA A 150 26.45 20.79 5.67
CA ALA A 150 26.77 20.11 6.90
C ALA A 150 28.11 19.38 6.77
N GLU A 151 29.07 19.71 7.61
CA GLU A 151 30.39 19.11 7.66
C GLU A 151 30.58 18.38 8.99
N ALA A 152 30.81 17.08 8.95
CA ALA A 152 31.03 16.27 10.14
C ALA A 152 32.26 16.74 10.91
N LEU A 153 32.15 16.85 12.23
CA LEU A 153 33.24 17.20 13.11
C LEU A 153 33.88 15.94 13.71
N PRO A 154 35.19 15.99 13.99
CA PRO A 154 35.89 14.89 14.66
C PRO A 154 35.35 14.70 16.08
N VAL A 155 35.25 13.45 16.51
CA VAL A 155 34.90 13.03 17.88
C VAL A 155 35.95 12.09 18.42
N TYR A 156 36.01 11.90 19.74
CA TYR A 156 36.82 10.85 20.34
C TYR A 156 36.01 9.55 20.42
N ASP A 157 36.66 8.41 20.08
CA ASP A 157 36.11 7.09 20.35
C ASP A 157 36.28 6.68 21.83
N GLU A 158 35.82 5.49 22.19
CA GLU A 158 35.94 4.95 23.54
C GLU A 158 37.41 4.76 23.97
N GLU A 159 38.31 4.56 23.00
CA GLU A 159 39.76 4.42 23.24
C GLU A 159 40.49 5.77 23.24
N GLY A 160 39.77 6.88 23.03
CA GLY A 160 40.35 8.23 23.05
C GLY A 160 41.08 8.63 21.76
N ARG A 161 40.85 7.93 20.65
CA ARG A 161 41.36 8.28 19.32
C ARG A 161 40.38 9.24 18.64
N ILE A 162 40.91 10.15 17.81
CA ILE A 162 40.09 11.06 17.04
C ILE A 162 39.52 10.30 15.85
N ILE A 163 38.17 10.29 15.70
CA ILE A 163 37.45 9.78 14.56
C ILE A 163 36.77 10.94 13.85
N LEU A 164 36.89 10.95 12.52
CA LEU A 164 36.11 11.81 11.63
C LEU A 164 35.31 10.93 10.69
N ASP A 165 33.99 10.80 10.95
CA ASP A 165 33.10 10.06 10.08
C ASP A 165 32.46 11.02 9.05
N ARG A 166 33.06 11.08 7.87
CA ARG A 166 32.60 11.96 6.79
C ARG A 166 31.26 11.57 6.19
N ARG A 167 30.73 10.38 6.48
CA ARG A 167 29.40 9.94 6.01
C ARG A 167 28.28 10.84 6.50
N TYR A 168 28.52 11.59 7.58
CA TYR A 168 27.55 12.57 8.10
C TYR A 168 27.69 13.97 7.49
N SER A 169 28.63 14.16 6.55
CA SER A 169 28.73 15.41 5.79
C SER A 169 27.80 15.37 4.57
N TYR A 170 27.08 16.47 4.32
CA TYR A 170 26.24 16.59 3.13
C TYR A 170 26.08 18.05 2.70
N ASP A 171 25.94 18.23 1.40
CA ASP A 171 25.47 19.47 0.78
C ASP A 171 24.08 19.23 0.19
N LEU A 172 23.16 20.15 0.40
CA LEU A 172 21.81 20.05 -0.09
C LEU A 172 21.38 21.38 -0.67
N THR A 173 20.78 21.34 -1.87
CA THR A 173 20.09 22.46 -2.46
C THR A 173 18.66 22.06 -2.74
N LEU A 174 17.70 22.85 -2.28
CA LEU A 174 16.27 22.60 -2.43
C LEU A 174 15.59 23.78 -3.11
N GLN A 175 14.79 23.48 -4.10
CA GLN A 175 13.85 24.41 -4.71
C GLN A 175 12.43 23.88 -4.52
N VAL A 176 11.56 24.69 -3.94
CA VAL A 176 10.14 24.37 -3.75
C VAL A 176 9.31 25.26 -4.65
N THR A 177 8.42 24.63 -5.42
CA THR A 177 7.42 25.32 -6.23
C THR A 177 6.05 25.03 -5.65
N ALA A 178 5.46 26.00 -4.95
CA ALA A 178 4.08 25.89 -4.48
C ALA A 178 3.12 25.79 -5.67
N LEU A 179 2.09 24.96 -5.54
CA LEU A 179 1.12 24.74 -6.59
C LEU A 179 -0.16 25.53 -6.32
N LEU A 180 -0.67 26.15 -7.38
CA LEU A 180 -2.02 26.71 -7.41
C LEU A 180 -3.05 25.54 -7.45
N GLU A 181 -4.31 25.82 -7.12
CA GLU A 181 -5.39 24.82 -7.08
C GLU A 181 -5.58 24.07 -8.41
N ASP A 182 -5.26 24.72 -9.55
CA ASP A 182 -5.34 24.17 -10.91
C ASP A 182 -4.02 23.54 -11.41
N GLY A 183 -2.98 23.49 -10.58
CA GLY A 183 -1.70 22.85 -10.89
C GLY A 183 -0.83 23.56 -11.95
N TYR A 184 -1.11 24.80 -12.27
CA TYR A 184 -0.35 25.56 -13.26
C TYR A 184 0.94 26.15 -12.69
N GLU A 185 2.07 25.87 -13.35
CA GLU A 185 3.26 26.72 -13.26
C GLU A 185 3.05 27.97 -14.13
N VAL A 186 2.98 29.12 -13.51
CA VAL A 186 2.79 30.38 -14.25
C VAL A 186 3.99 30.67 -15.15
N GLY A 187 3.76 30.80 -16.45
CA GLY A 187 4.72 31.34 -17.40
C GLY A 187 5.52 30.35 -18.23
N ARG A 188 5.24 29.03 -18.15
CA ARG A 188 5.90 28.03 -19.01
C ARG A 188 4.97 27.55 -20.13
N THR A 189 5.52 27.41 -21.35
CA THR A 189 4.79 26.87 -22.52
C THR A 189 5.21 25.42 -22.74
N PRO A 190 4.26 24.44 -22.69
CA PRO A 190 4.59 23.05 -22.98
C PRO A 190 4.91 22.88 -24.47
N ILE A 191 5.87 22.01 -24.77
CA ILE A 191 6.20 21.59 -26.13
C ILE A 191 5.31 20.46 -26.65
N LEU A 192 4.72 19.68 -25.75
CA LEU A 192 3.69 18.68 -26.04
C LEU A 192 2.58 18.80 -25.01
N THR A 193 1.35 18.74 -25.47
CA THR A 193 0.16 18.58 -24.63
C THR A 193 -0.70 17.47 -25.19
N LEU A 194 -1.03 16.46 -24.36
CA LEU A 194 -2.03 15.46 -24.61
C LEU A 194 -3.14 15.63 -23.58
N SER A 195 -4.37 15.81 -24.01
CA SER A 195 -5.54 15.80 -23.11
C SER A 195 -6.54 14.74 -23.56
N ARG A 196 -7.15 14.07 -22.59
CA ARG A 196 -8.10 13.01 -22.84
C ARG A 196 -9.35 13.22 -22.00
N SER A 197 -10.52 13.03 -22.61
CA SER A 197 -11.80 13.19 -21.91
C SER A 197 -12.87 12.25 -22.47
N GLY A 198 -13.81 11.84 -21.60
CA GLY A 198 -14.96 11.02 -21.96
C GLY A 198 -14.63 9.57 -22.24
N GLY A 199 -15.51 8.91 -22.96
CA GLY A 199 -15.44 7.50 -23.34
C GLY A 199 -15.81 6.54 -22.21
N PRO A 200 -15.88 5.22 -22.55
CA PRO A 200 -16.19 4.19 -21.55
C PRO A 200 -15.16 4.12 -20.42
N GLN A 201 -14.03 4.77 -20.60
CA GLN A 201 -12.95 4.85 -19.62
C GLN A 201 -13.04 6.11 -18.75
N ALA A 202 -14.04 6.98 -18.98
CA ALA A 202 -14.24 8.24 -18.27
C ALA A 202 -12.96 9.06 -18.10
N TRP A 203 -12.16 9.17 -19.17
CA TRP A 203 -10.92 9.95 -19.13
C TRP A 203 -11.17 11.40 -18.79
N CYS A 204 -10.31 11.98 -17.97
CA CYS A 204 -10.27 13.40 -17.66
C CYS A 204 -8.86 13.84 -17.29
N ASP A 205 -7.88 13.38 -18.05
CA ASP A 205 -6.48 13.61 -17.76
C ASP A 205 -5.78 14.42 -18.83
N SER A 206 -4.65 15.00 -18.45
CA SER A 206 -3.76 15.68 -19.38
C SER A 206 -2.29 15.47 -19.03
N LEU A 207 -1.47 15.46 -20.07
CA LEU A 207 -0.02 15.42 -19.98
C LEU A 207 0.54 16.66 -20.68
N ARG A 208 1.49 17.34 -20.03
CA ARG A 208 2.26 18.44 -20.60
C ARG A 208 3.73 18.14 -20.46
N ILE A 209 4.51 18.34 -21.52
CA ILE A 209 5.96 18.17 -21.54
C ILE A 209 6.60 19.49 -21.87
N PHE A 210 7.69 19.82 -21.17
CA PHE A 210 8.43 21.07 -21.33
C PHE A 210 9.81 20.78 -21.93
N GLU A 211 10.48 21.83 -22.47
CA GLU A 211 11.79 21.71 -23.13
C GLU A 211 12.90 21.11 -22.26
N ASP A 212 12.80 21.24 -20.95
CA ASP A 212 13.77 20.68 -20.01
C ASP A 212 13.51 19.21 -19.66
N GLY A 213 12.60 18.55 -20.38
CA GLY A 213 12.22 17.15 -20.14
C GLY A 213 11.34 16.92 -18.92
N ILE A 214 10.87 17.99 -18.29
CA ILE A 214 9.87 17.88 -17.25
C ILE A 214 8.52 17.53 -17.88
N SER A 215 7.84 16.53 -17.35
CA SER A 215 6.44 16.23 -17.64
C SER A 215 5.56 16.60 -16.44
N VAL A 216 4.39 17.15 -16.73
CA VAL A 216 3.34 17.41 -15.74
C VAL A 216 2.10 16.64 -16.19
N TYR A 217 1.70 15.68 -15.38
CA TYR A 217 0.50 14.89 -15.57
C TYR A 217 -0.57 15.36 -14.60
N THR A 218 -1.79 15.57 -15.08
CA THR A 218 -2.96 15.86 -14.27
C THR A 218 -4.06 14.85 -14.56
N ASP A 219 -4.77 14.43 -13.53
CA ASP A 219 -6.05 13.71 -13.66
C ASP A 219 -7.07 14.48 -12.82
N ASP A 220 -7.89 15.26 -13.49
CA ASP A 220 -8.82 16.20 -12.85
C ASP A 220 -9.95 15.47 -12.10
N CYS A 221 -10.29 14.24 -12.52
CA CYS A 221 -11.30 13.43 -11.86
C CYS A 221 -10.81 12.79 -10.56
N ARG A 222 -9.50 12.64 -10.42
CA ARG A 222 -8.86 12.05 -9.23
C ARG A 222 -8.07 13.06 -8.43
N GLU A 223 -8.13 14.34 -8.80
CA GLU A 223 -7.33 15.41 -8.20
C GLU A 223 -5.83 15.10 -8.16
N ILE A 224 -5.31 14.38 -9.16
CA ILE A 224 -3.91 13.98 -9.24
C ILE A 224 -3.14 15.02 -10.03
N LEU A 225 -1.98 15.39 -9.50
CA LEU A 225 -1.01 16.25 -10.16
C LEU A 225 0.39 15.71 -9.90
N LEU A 226 1.13 15.43 -10.97
CA LEU A 226 2.49 14.91 -10.91
C LEU A 226 3.43 15.73 -11.76
N ARG A 227 4.66 15.90 -11.28
CA ARG A 227 5.77 16.48 -12.01
C ARG A 227 6.95 15.52 -11.98
N LEU A 228 7.37 15.07 -13.15
CA LEU A 228 8.38 14.03 -13.32
C LEU A 228 9.42 14.45 -14.34
N SER A 229 10.58 13.81 -14.31
CA SER A 229 11.54 13.86 -15.42
C SER A 229 11.30 12.72 -16.36
N LEU A 230 11.32 13.02 -17.65
CA LEU A 230 11.37 11.99 -18.66
C LEU A 230 12.81 11.46 -18.82
N PRO A 231 12.97 10.18 -19.21
CA PRO A 231 14.23 9.64 -19.67
C PRO A 231 14.80 10.46 -20.83
N GLU A 232 16.14 10.63 -20.86
CA GLU A 232 16.82 11.42 -21.90
C GLU A 232 16.50 10.89 -23.31
N SER A 233 16.43 9.58 -23.46
CA SER A 233 16.05 8.91 -24.71
C SER A 233 14.67 9.33 -25.24
N ARG A 234 13.73 9.69 -24.36
CA ARG A 234 12.39 10.14 -24.73
C ARG A 234 12.36 11.61 -25.10
N ILE A 235 13.21 12.41 -24.45
CA ILE A 235 13.40 13.82 -24.81
C ILE A 235 14.02 13.91 -26.21
N GLU A 236 15.07 13.13 -26.49
CA GLU A 236 15.71 13.06 -27.81
C GLU A 236 14.74 12.59 -28.92
N ALA A 237 13.89 11.58 -28.61
CA ALA A 237 12.85 11.11 -29.52
C ALA A 237 11.83 12.23 -29.84
N LEU A 238 11.39 12.95 -28.81
CA LEU A 238 10.47 14.09 -28.97
C LEU A 238 11.10 15.22 -29.79
N ASP A 239 12.35 15.58 -29.53
CA ASP A 239 13.06 16.64 -30.29
C ASP A 239 13.29 16.23 -31.73
N THR A 240 13.62 14.96 -31.98
CA THR A 240 13.74 14.42 -33.34
C THR A 240 12.41 14.53 -34.08
N LEU A 241 11.31 14.12 -33.43
CA LEU A 241 9.98 14.23 -34.00
C LEU A 241 9.59 15.70 -34.29
N ARG A 242 9.79 16.61 -33.33
CA ARG A 242 9.49 18.05 -33.45
C ARG A 242 10.25 18.71 -34.57
N SER A 243 11.44 18.24 -34.90
CA SER A 243 12.24 18.78 -36.00
C SER A 243 11.67 18.50 -37.40
N SER A 244 10.74 17.56 -37.52
CA SER A 244 10.15 17.12 -38.79
C SER A 244 8.94 17.94 -39.25
N PHE A 245 8.35 18.79 -38.38
CA PHE A 245 7.19 19.65 -38.73
C PHE A 245 7.17 20.95 -37.91
N GLY A 246 6.36 21.92 -38.33
CA GLY A 246 6.22 23.22 -37.63
C GLY A 246 5.32 23.17 -36.42
N SER A 247 4.16 22.52 -36.52
CA SER A 247 3.25 22.29 -35.38
C SER A 247 2.29 21.18 -35.72
N LEU A 248 1.82 20.51 -34.69
CA LEU A 248 0.77 19.50 -34.76
C LEU A 248 -0.37 19.91 -33.82
N ASN A 249 -1.59 19.83 -34.32
CA ASN A 249 -2.81 19.97 -33.53
C ASN A 249 -3.82 18.98 -34.10
N ASP A 250 -3.99 17.84 -33.45
CA ASP A 250 -4.81 16.75 -33.92
C ASP A 250 -5.81 16.31 -32.86
N LEU A 251 -7.03 15.96 -33.31
CA LEU A 251 -8.14 15.54 -32.48
C LEU A 251 -8.61 14.15 -32.90
N HIS A 252 -8.45 13.19 -32.04
CA HIS A 252 -9.00 11.85 -32.20
C HIS A 252 -10.31 11.75 -31.43
N GLN A 253 -11.40 11.46 -32.14
CA GLN A 253 -12.73 11.33 -31.52
C GLN A 253 -13.35 10.00 -31.91
N GLU A 254 -13.73 9.21 -30.89
CA GLU A 254 -14.45 7.96 -31.06
C GLU A 254 -15.63 7.90 -30.08
N GLY A 255 -16.84 8.10 -30.62
CA GLY A 255 -18.04 8.26 -29.79
C GLY A 255 -17.99 9.53 -28.95
N ASP A 256 -18.07 9.37 -27.63
CA ASP A 256 -17.91 10.43 -26.63
C ASP A 256 -16.48 10.57 -26.09
N GLN A 257 -15.55 9.74 -26.59
CA GLN A 257 -14.13 9.78 -26.23
C GLN A 257 -13.41 10.79 -27.11
N ASN A 258 -12.68 11.70 -26.46
CA ASN A 258 -11.88 12.71 -27.13
C ASN A 258 -10.43 12.63 -26.66
N GLN A 259 -9.49 12.63 -27.60
CA GLN A 259 -8.06 12.77 -27.35
C GLN A 259 -7.53 13.93 -28.20
N HIS A 260 -6.90 14.89 -27.57
CA HIS A 260 -6.37 16.06 -28.24
C HIS A 260 -4.86 16.14 -28.01
N LEU A 261 -4.10 16.06 -29.11
CA LEU A 261 -2.65 16.13 -29.11
C LEU A 261 -2.19 17.41 -29.77
N THR A 262 -1.39 18.19 -29.04
CA THR A 262 -0.71 19.38 -29.58
C THR A 262 0.79 19.23 -29.37
N ILE A 263 1.59 19.47 -30.43
CA ILE A 263 3.05 19.50 -30.35
C ILE A 263 3.54 20.78 -31.07
N ILE A 264 4.41 21.52 -30.38
CA ILE A 264 5.10 22.67 -30.97
C ILE A 264 6.37 22.14 -31.66
N GLY A 265 6.33 22.06 -32.98
CA GLY A 265 7.48 21.65 -33.78
C GLY A 265 8.51 22.75 -33.93
N THR A 266 9.70 22.36 -34.39
CA THR A 266 10.81 23.26 -34.73
C THR A 266 11.18 23.20 -36.20
N GLY A 267 10.55 22.28 -36.95
CA GLY A 267 10.68 22.15 -38.40
C GLY A 267 9.72 23.07 -39.17
N GLU A 268 9.45 22.71 -40.42
CA GLU A 268 8.55 23.46 -41.31
C GLU A 268 7.42 22.57 -41.86
N GLY A 269 6.28 23.17 -42.13
CA GLY A 269 5.11 22.48 -42.71
C GLY A 269 4.29 21.64 -41.74
N ASP A 270 3.32 20.95 -42.31
CA ASP A 270 2.45 20.05 -41.57
C ASP A 270 3.08 18.64 -41.46
N PRO A 271 2.79 17.87 -40.40
CA PRO A 271 3.28 16.51 -40.28
C PRO A 271 2.70 15.58 -41.37
N ASP A 272 3.54 14.75 -41.94
CA ASP A 272 3.07 13.67 -42.79
C ASP A 272 2.39 12.56 -41.98
N PRO A 273 1.68 11.62 -42.64
CA PRO A 273 0.98 10.56 -41.89
C PRO A 273 1.86 9.67 -40.99
N ALA A 274 3.15 9.50 -41.36
CA ALA A 274 4.08 8.70 -40.54
C ALA A 274 4.54 9.49 -39.31
N ALA A 275 4.82 10.79 -39.47
CA ALA A 275 5.13 11.68 -38.36
C ALA A 275 3.93 11.84 -37.41
N LEU A 276 2.70 11.91 -37.95
CA LEU A 276 1.48 11.94 -37.13
C LEU A 276 1.32 10.67 -36.29
N GLN A 277 1.48 9.49 -36.91
CA GLN A 277 1.41 8.23 -36.16
C GLN A 277 2.50 8.14 -35.10
N ALA A 278 3.74 8.51 -35.42
CA ALA A 278 4.85 8.54 -34.48
C ALA A 278 4.61 9.51 -33.31
N ALA A 279 3.91 10.63 -33.56
CA ALA A 279 3.53 11.59 -32.53
C ALA A 279 2.51 10.97 -31.53
N TRP A 280 1.52 10.26 -32.02
CA TRP A 280 0.56 9.55 -31.18
C TRP A 280 1.21 8.41 -30.38
N ASP A 281 2.06 7.60 -31.03
CA ASP A 281 2.77 6.49 -30.38
C ASP A 281 3.67 7.01 -29.24
N LEU A 282 4.47 8.05 -29.51
CA LEU A 282 5.33 8.66 -28.51
C LEU A 282 4.54 9.33 -27.38
N SER A 283 3.47 10.06 -27.69
CA SER A 283 2.66 10.71 -26.68
C SER A 283 1.98 9.70 -25.76
N THR A 284 1.53 8.56 -26.29
CA THR A 284 0.96 7.46 -25.51
C THR A 284 2.01 6.83 -24.59
N GLU A 285 3.22 6.59 -25.10
CA GLU A 285 4.31 6.02 -24.32
C GLU A 285 4.74 6.96 -23.19
N VAL A 286 4.93 8.24 -23.50
CA VAL A 286 5.32 9.25 -22.51
C VAL A 286 4.20 9.47 -21.48
N HIS A 287 2.94 9.42 -21.91
CA HIS A 287 1.80 9.46 -20.99
C HIS A 287 1.86 8.30 -19.97
N LYS A 288 2.13 7.08 -20.45
CA LYS A 288 2.32 5.92 -19.59
C LYS A 288 3.44 6.14 -18.57
N LEU A 289 4.61 6.56 -19.02
CA LEU A 289 5.77 6.86 -18.15
C LEU A 289 5.46 7.95 -17.12
N SER A 290 4.68 8.97 -17.50
CA SER A 290 4.33 10.08 -16.61
C SER A 290 3.23 9.73 -15.61
N SER A 291 2.40 8.74 -15.90
CA SER A 291 1.32 8.27 -15.03
C SER A 291 1.74 7.07 -14.15
N GLU A 292 2.79 6.33 -14.52
CA GLU A 292 3.27 5.15 -13.80
C GLU A 292 3.63 5.42 -12.33
N PRO A 293 4.31 6.53 -11.97
CA PRO A 293 4.67 6.82 -10.58
C PRO A 293 3.52 7.23 -9.66
N ILE A 294 2.29 7.31 -10.15
CA ILE A 294 1.12 7.63 -9.30
C ILE A 294 0.76 6.48 -8.35
N GLY A 295 1.49 5.36 -8.36
CA GLY A 295 1.07 4.15 -7.65
C GLY A 295 -0.13 3.48 -8.31
N LEU A 296 -0.47 3.90 -9.53
CA LEU A 296 -1.51 3.28 -10.35
C LEU A 296 -1.02 2.05 -11.10
N GLY A 297 0.20 1.59 -10.86
CA GLY A 297 0.60 0.21 -11.11
C GLY A 297 -0.17 -0.78 -10.23
N LEU A 298 -1.40 -0.39 -9.80
CA LEU A 298 -2.28 -1.25 -9.04
C LEU A 298 -2.74 -2.40 -9.93
N THR A 299 -2.34 -3.59 -9.56
CA THR A 299 -2.79 -4.82 -10.20
C THR A 299 -3.69 -5.59 -9.23
N MET A 300 -4.84 -5.98 -9.69
CA MET A 300 -5.73 -6.89 -8.98
C MET A 300 -5.43 -8.32 -9.41
N GLY A 301 -5.04 -9.17 -8.48
CA GLY A 301 -4.90 -10.61 -8.72
C GLY A 301 -6.24 -11.32 -8.57
N TYR A 302 -6.56 -12.20 -9.51
CA TYR A 302 -7.77 -13.03 -9.46
C TYR A 302 -7.55 -14.39 -10.11
N ILE A 303 -8.33 -15.37 -9.64
CA ILE A 303 -8.35 -16.71 -10.21
C ILE A 303 -9.58 -16.82 -11.11
N ARG A 304 -9.36 -17.28 -12.33
CA ARG A 304 -10.41 -17.61 -13.29
C ARG A 304 -10.03 -18.89 -14.03
N GLU A 305 -10.94 -19.84 -14.16
CA GLU A 305 -10.72 -21.12 -14.85
C GLU A 305 -9.44 -21.86 -14.40
N GLY A 306 -9.17 -21.86 -13.10
CA GLY A 306 -7.96 -22.47 -12.56
C GLY A 306 -6.65 -21.76 -12.94
N THR A 307 -6.73 -20.51 -13.39
CA THR A 307 -5.57 -19.69 -13.75
C THR A 307 -5.53 -18.44 -12.90
N LEU A 308 -4.38 -18.15 -12.29
CA LEU A 308 -4.13 -16.89 -11.62
C LEU A 308 -3.72 -15.84 -12.65
N SER A 309 -4.51 -14.80 -12.78
CA SER A 309 -4.30 -13.68 -13.69
C SER A 309 -4.21 -12.36 -12.91
N GLY A 310 -3.51 -11.39 -13.49
CA GLY A 310 -3.55 -10.01 -13.03
C GLY A 310 -4.53 -9.18 -13.88
N PHE A 311 -5.09 -8.15 -13.28
CA PHE A 311 -5.79 -7.08 -13.98
C PHE A 311 -5.10 -5.77 -13.65
N ASP A 312 -4.44 -5.18 -14.64
CA ASP A 312 -3.90 -3.83 -14.55
C ASP A 312 -5.06 -2.84 -14.47
N VAL A 313 -5.24 -2.26 -13.29
CA VAL A 313 -6.38 -1.39 -13.01
C VAL A 313 -6.29 -0.11 -13.84
N PHE A 314 -5.09 0.44 -14.00
CA PHE A 314 -4.89 1.68 -14.74
C PHE A 314 -5.14 1.51 -16.24
N ASN A 315 -4.50 0.51 -16.86
CA ASN A 315 -4.65 0.26 -18.28
C ASN A 315 -5.93 -0.53 -18.63
N ARG A 316 -6.69 -0.97 -17.63
CA ARG A 316 -7.90 -1.82 -17.78
C ARG A 316 -7.65 -3.07 -18.61
N GLN A 317 -6.50 -3.70 -18.41
CA GLN A 317 -6.07 -4.84 -19.20
C GLN A 317 -5.84 -6.07 -18.33
N THR A 318 -6.30 -7.22 -18.80
CA THR A 318 -5.90 -8.49 -18.22
C THR A 318 -4.44 -8.77 -18.58
N LEU A 319 -3.62 -8.96 -17.56
CA LEU A 319 -2.23 -9.37 -17.71
C LEU A 319 -2.14 -10.88 -17.97
N PRO A 320 -1.07 -11.35 -18.64
CA PRO A 320 -0.83 -12.78 -18.81
C PRO A 320 -0.80 -13.51 -17.46
N ALA A 321 -1.08 -14.81 -17.48
CA ALA A 321 -1.04 -15.65 -16.30
C ALA A 321 0.32 -15.51 -15.58
N GLN A 322 0.27 -15.14 -14.30
CA GLN A 322 1.46 -14.88 -13.49
C GLN A 322 2.14 -16.16 -12.99
N VAL A 323 1.39 -17.26 -12.94
CA VAL A 323 1.85 -18.52 -12.36
C VAL A 323 1.56 -19.68 -13.30
N THR A 324 2.58 -20.49 -13.57
CA THR A 324 2.41 -21.80 -14.23
C THR A 324 2.15 -22.84 -13.15
N VAL A 325 0.96 -23.44 -13.16
CA VAL A 325 0.54 -24.47 -12.21
C VAL A 325 0.74 -25.88 -12.77
N GLN A 326 0.92 -26.85 -11.88
CA GLN A 326 0.91 -28.27 -12.22
C GLN A 326 -0.47 -28.86 -11.85
N GLY A 327 -1.30 -29.15 -12.85
CA GLY A 327 -2.66 -29.59 -12.62
C GLY A 327 -3.62 -28.44 -12.30
N ASP A 328 -4.53 -28.65 -11.36
CA ASP A 328 -5.57 -27.70 -11.01
C ASP A 328 -5.10 -26.69 -9.94
N LEU A 329 -5.30 -25.39 -10.21
CA LEU A 329 -5.10 -24.36 -9.19
C LEU A 329 -6.25 -24.43 -8.15
N ARG A 330 -5.90 -24.68 -6.89
CA ARG A 330 -6.85 -24.86 -5.78
C ARG A 330 -7.12 -23.59 -4.99
N GLY A 331 -6.39 -22.52 -5.25
CA GLY A 331 -6.52 -21.21 -4.63
C GLY A 331 -5.24 -20.41 -4.70
N ALA A 332 -5.34 -19.12 -4.50
CA ALA A 332 -4.21 -18.21 -4.38
C ALA A 332 -4.53 -17.08 -3.39
N ALA A 333 -3.48 -16.55 -2.76
CA ALA A 333 -3.54 -15.39 -1.90
C ALA A 333 -2.27 -14.53 -2.10
N ILE A 334 -2.47 -13.24 -2.31
CA ILE A 334 -1.39 -12.27 -2.47
C ILE A 334 -1.08 -11.64 -1.11
N GLN A 335 0.21 -11.55 -0.78
CA GLN A 335 0.67 -10.90 0.44
C GLN A 335 0.37 -9.40 0.38
N PRO A 336 -0.01 -8.73 1.49
CA PRO A 336 -0.37 -7.31 1.48
C PRO A 336 0.72 -6.37 0.98
N ASP A 337 2.01 -6.72 1.13
CA ASP A 337 3.15 -5.96 0.61
C ASP A 337 3.46 -6.25 -0.87
N GLY A 338 2.69 -7.12 -1.52
CA GLY A 338 2.84 -7.44 -2.94
C GLY A 338 4.04 -8.30 -3.31
N LYS A 339 4.83 -8.79 -2.35
CA LYS A 339 6.07 -9.53 -2.66
C LYS A 339 5.85 -11.00 -2.99
N LEU A 340 4.88 -11.63 -2.33
CA LEU A 340 4.65 -13.06 -2.43
C LEU A 340 3.22 -13.39 -2.89
N ILE A 341 3.11 -14.43 -3.68
CA ILE A 341 1.84 -15.08 -4.01
C ILE A 341 1.89 -16.51 -3.47
N ALA A 342 1.05 -16.83 -2.47
CA ALA A 342 0.81 -18.23 -2.13
C ALA A 342 -0.22 -18.82 -3.10
N TYR A 343 0.04 -20.03 -3.58
CA TYR A 343 -0.91 -20.79 -4.39
C TYR A 343 -0.75 -22.29 -4.15
N SER A 344 -1.78 -23.04 -4.45
CA SER A 344 -1.78 -24.49 -4.31
C SER A 344 -2.19 -25.17 -5.61
N ASP A 345 -1.42 -26.20 -5.98
CA ASP A 345 -1.66 -27.07 -7.13
C ASP A 345 -1.48 -28.55 -6.74
N ASP A 346 -1.42 -29.47 -7.70
CA ASP A 346 -1.28 -30.90 -7.44
C ASP A 346 0.04 -31.28 -6.73
N ALA A 347 1.07 -30.43 -6.79
CA ALA A 347 2.33 -30.66 -6.09
C ALA A 347 2.30 -30.20 -4.62
N GLY A 348 1.34 -29.34 -4.26
CA GLY A 348 1.15 -28.83 -2.90
C GLY A 348 1.02 -27.31 -2.83
N LEU A 349 1.23 -26.78 -1.63
CA LEU A 349 1.19 -25.34 -1.36
C LEU A 349 2.55 -24.72 -1.62
N LYS A 350 2.58 -23.65 -2.37
CA LYS A 350 3.79 -22.96 -2.84
C LYS A 350 3.70 -21.45 -2.57
N ALA A 351 4.87 -20.82 -2.50
CA ALA A 351 4.99 -19.36 -2.55
C ALA A 351 5.84 -18.97 -3.77
N LEU A 352 5.37 -18.01 -4.56
CA LEU A 352 6.08 -17.36 -5.65
C LEU A 352 6.56 -15.99 -5.16
N GLU A 353 7.86 -15.73 -5.24
CA GLU A 353 8.41 -14.39 -5.09
C GLU A 353 8.27 -13.63 -6.42
N ILE A 354 7.51 -12.53 -6.42
CA ILE A 354 7.13 -11.84 -7.66
C ILE A 354 8.35 -11.21 -8.35
N ALA A 355 9.26 -10.61 -7.57
CA ALA A 355 10.42 -9.91 -8.10
C ALA A 355 11.42 -10.83 -8.81
N THR A 356 11.62 -12.04 -8.30
CA THR A 356 12.62 -12.99 -8.80
C THR A 356 12.04 -14.10 -9.66
N GLY A 357 10.73 -14.36 -9.53
CA GLY A 357 10.07 -15.54 -10.10
C GLY A 357 10.42 -16.85 -9.39
N GLU A 358 11.08 -16.79 -8.23
CA GLU A 358 11.45 -17.98 -7.46
C GLU A 358 10.22 -18.61 -6.81
N ILE A 359 10.11 -19.94 -6.93
CA ILE A 359 9.01 -20.72 -6.37
C ILE A 359 9.56 -21.62 -5.25
N THR A 360 9.03 -21.43 -4.05
CA THR A 360 9.32 -22.23 -2.86
C THR A 360 8.13 -23.14 -2.54
N LEU A 361 8.39 -24.46 -2.36
CA LEU A 361 7.38 -25.39 -1.85
C LEU A 361 7.25 -25.23 -0.34
N LEU A 362 6.10 -24.75 0.13
CA LEU A 362 5.81 -24.58 1.56
C LEU A 362 5.36 -25.90 2.20
N LEU A 363 4.38 -26.57 1.60
CA LEU A 363 3.90 -27.87 2.03
C LEU A 363 3.71 -28.78 0.83
N PRO A 364 4.22 -30.04 0.87
CA PRO A 364 3.91 -31.02 -0.17
C PRO A 364 2.42 -31.37 -0.14
N SER A 365 1.90 -31.82 -1.29
CA SER A 365 0.50 -32.26 -1.39
C SER A 365 0.15 -33.26 -0.29
N PRO A 366 -0.98 -33.09 0.41
CA PRO A 366 -1.38 -34.03 1.46
C PRO A 366 -1.76 -35.40 0.84
N LYS A 367 -1.83 -36.45 1.67
CA LYS A 367 -2.22 -37.77 1.18
C LYS A 367 -3.69 -37.82 0.71
N GLU A 368 -4.53 -37.01 1.30
CA GLU A 368 -5.96 -36.88 0.96
C GLU A 368 -6.31 -35.40 0.88
N GLY A 369 -7.06 -35.00 -0.16
CA GLY A 369 -7.50 -33.63 -0.33
C GLY A 369 -6.40 -32.69 -0.86
N TYR A 370 -6.51 -31.43 -0.50
CA TYR A 370 -5.59 -30.35 -0.94
C TYR A 370 -5.49 -29.23 0.08
N PHE A 371 -4.45 -28.42 -0.02
CA PHE A 371 -4.35 -27.18 0.73
C PHE A 371 -4.97 -26.03 -0.08
N GLN A 372 -5.65 -25.11 0.61
CA GLN A 372 -6.19 -23.90 0.04
C GLN A 372 -5.64 -22.70 0.80
N PRO A 373 -4.75 -21.87 0.19
CA PRO A 373 -4.34 -20.61 0.78
C PRO A 373 -5.54 -19.65 0.83
N ARG A 374 -5.72 -18.96 1.95
CA ARG A 374 -6.86 -18.07 2.19
C ARG A 374 -6.45 -16.60 2.19
N SER A 375 -5.55 -16.22 3.06
CA SER A 375 -5.09 -14.84 3.20
C SER A 375 -3.77 -14.76 3.93
N TRP A 376 -3.00 -13.73 3.64
CA TRP A 376 -1.78 -13.39 4.35
C TRP A 376 -2.04 -12.35 5.43
N SER A 377 -1.31 -12.45 6.53
CA SER A 377 -1.15 -11.36 7.48
C SER A 377 -0.06 -10.39 7.01
N ALA A 378 -0.05 -9.18 7.55
CA ALA A 378 1.04 -8.21 7.32
C ALA A 378 2.40 -8.71 7.87
N THR A 379 2.38 -9.64 8.84
CA THR A 379 3.61 -10.24 9.42
C THR A 379 4.08 -11.50 8.68
N GLY A 380 3.52 -11.81 7.50
CA GLY A 380 3.95 -12.95 6.70
C GLY A 380 3.41 -14.31 7.15
N ARG A 381 2.34 -14.35 7.94
CA ARG A 381 1.63 -15.59 8.28
C ARG A 381 0.55 -15.86 7.23
N LEU A 382 0.56 -17.05 6.65
CA LEU A 382 -0.44 -17.48 5.68
C LEU A 382 -1.52 -18.33 6.34
N LEU A 383 -2.77 -17.91 6.25
CA LEU A 383 -3.92 -18.73 6.65
C LEU A 383 -4.20 -19.79 5.59
N VAL A 384 -4.34 -21.02 6.00
CA VAL A 384 -4.49 -22.19 5.12
C VAL A 384 -5.63 -23.07 5.59
N THR A 385 -6.43 -23.54 4.65
CA THR A 385 -7.41 -24.61 4.88
C THR A 385 -6.92 -25.88 4.21
N HIS A 386 -6.86 -26.98 4.95
CA HIS A 386 -6.73 -28.33 4.40
C HIS A 386 -8.14 -28.88 4.16
N VAL A 387 -8.49 -29.10 2.92
CA VAL A 387 -9.77 -29.67 2.48
C VAL A 387 -9.54 -31.14 2.19
N ALA A 388 -10.17 -32.02 2.96
CA ALA A 388 -10.09 -33.46 2.82
C ALA A 388 -11.47 -34.03 2.45
N GLU A 389 -11.54 -34.85 1.38
CA GLU A 389 -12.80 -35.38 0.87
C GLU A 389 -13.48 -36.38 1.82
N THR A 390 -12.71 -37.04 2.67
CA THR A 390 -13.19 -38.16 3.52
C THR A 390 -13.12 -37.88 5.02
N ALA A 391 -12.51 -36.77 5.44
CA ALA A 391 -12.38 -36.43 6.86
C ALA A 391 -13.65 -35.81 7.45
N SER A 392 -13.82 -35.92 8.74
CA SER A 392 -14.86 -35.22 9.51
C SER A 392 -14.21 -34.52 10.72
N PRO A 393 -14.11 -33.18 10.73
CA PRO A 393 -14.61 -32.25 9.73
C PRO A 393 -13.81 -32.33 8.41
N ALA A 394 -14.49 -32.05 7.30
CA ALA A 394 -13.88 -32.09 5.97
C ALA A 394 -12.80 -31.00 5.77
N GLU A 395 -12.84 -29.96 6.58
CA GLU A 395 -11.89 -28.84 6.55
C GLU A 395 -11.14 -28.72 7.87
N GLN A 396 -9.84 -28.54 7.77
CA GLN A 396 -8.96 -28.23 8.90
C GLN A 396 -8.25 -26.90 8.62
N HIS A 397 -8.35 -25.98 9.57
CA HIS A 397 -7.78 -24.64 9.43
C HIS A 397 -6.49 -24.51 10.23
N GLY A 398 -5.51 -23.88 9.62
CA GLY A 398 -4.23 -23.62 10.24
C GLY A 398 -3.53 -22.42 9.61
N TRP A 399 -2.35 -22.14 10.08
CA TRP A 399 -1.50 -21.09 9.52
C TRP A 399 -0.06 -21.58 9.35
N ILE A 400 0.66 -20.93 8.46
CA ILE A 400 2.06 -21.21 8.14
C ILE A 400 2.85 -19.92 8.30
N SER A 401 3.97 -20.00 9.03
CA SER A 401 5.06 -19.02 8.92
C SER A 401 6.01 -19.45 7.81
N LEU A 402 6.43 -18.51 6.98
CA LEU A 402 7.43 -18.79 5.94
C LEU A 402 8.75 -19.32 6.50
N GLU A 403 9.13 -18.87 7.70
CA GLU A 403 10.38 -19.27 8.36
C GLU A 403 10.33 -20.73 8.86
N GLU A 404 9.17 -21.16 9.36
CA GLU A 404 9.02 -22.48 9.98
C GLU A 404 8.64 -23.57 8.98
N GLY A 405 7.91 -23.22 7.90
CA GLY A 405 7.46 -24.17 6.88
C GLY A 405 6.58 -25.30 7.41
N THR A 406 5.93 -25.09 8.55
CA THR A 406 5.05 -26.06 9.21
C THR A 406 3.63 -25.50 9.34
N LEU A 407 2.64 -26.38 9.14
CA LEU A 407 1.25 -26.03 9.35
C LEU A 407 0.92 -26.08 10.86
N ASN A 408 0.61 -24.93 11.43
CA ASN A 408 0.22 -24.77 12.81
C ASN A 408 -1.31 -24.72 12.91
N PRO A 409 -1.94 -25.51 13.81
CA PRO A 409 -3.38 -25.45 13.99
C PRO A 409 -3.82 -24.11 14.59
N LEU A 410 -5.04 -23.66 14.27
CA LEU A 410 -5.62 -22.49 14.93
C LEU A 410 -5.98 -22.82 16.39
N PRO A 411 -5.71 -21.91 17.34
CA PRO A 411 -6.14 -22.05 18.72
C PRO A 411 -7.64 -21.73 18.84
N LEU A 412 -8.50 -22.64 18.42
CA LEU A 412 -9.95 -22.42 18.39
C LEU A 412 -10.58 -22.48 19.80
N PRO A 413 -11.56 -21.62 20.12
CA PRO A 413 -12.31 -21.70 21.36
C PRO A 413 -13.08 -23.01 21.48
N GLU A 414 -13.43 -23.43 22.74
CA GLU A 414 -14.24 -24.62 22.99
C GLU A 414 -15.59 -24.56 22.24
N GLY A 415 -15.92 -25.62 21.52
CA GLY A 415 -17.14 -25.74 20.72
C GLY A 415 -17.06 -25.15 19.33
N VAL A 416 -15.94 -24.57 18.95
CA VAL A 416 -15.71 -24.06 17.59
C VAL A 416 -14.88 -25.07 16.81
N ALA A 417 -15.38 -25.50 15.63
CA ALA A 417 -14.71 -26.49 14.79
C ALA A 417 -13.80 -25.84 13.73
N GLY A 418 -14.00 -24.55 13.43
CA GLY A 418 -13.32 -23.79 12.40
C GLY A 418 -13.96 -22.44 12.20
N TYR A 419 -13.75 -21.84 11.03
CA TYR A 419 -14.44 -20.61 10.61
C TYR A 419 -15.27 -20.86 9.33
N GLY A 420 -16.34 -20.04 9.16
CA GLY A 420 -17.30 -20.22 8.09
C GLY A 420 -16.82 -19.72 6.75
N CYS A 421 -16.84 -20.55 5.73
CA CYS A 421 -16.64 -20.23 4.32
C CYS A 421 -15.53 -19.21 3.99
N ASP A 422 -15.48 -18.68 2.79
CA ASP A 422 -14.37 -17.85 2.30
C ASP A 422 -14.19 -16.49 3.00
N THR A 423 -15.22 -16.02 3.72
CA THR A 423 -15.25 -14.70 4.37
C THR A 423 -15.32 -14.76 5.89
N GLY A 424 -15.14 -15.95 6.48
CA GLY A 424 -15.30 -16.16 7.92
C GLY A 424 -14.09 -15.79 8.77
N ALA A 425 -12.99 -15.31 8.17
CA ALA A 425 -11.77 -14.96 8.89
C ALA A 425 -11.13 -13.69 8.33
N ALA A 426 -10.61 -12.84 9.22
CA ALA A 426 -9.92 -11.59 8.85
C ALA A 426 -8.74 -11.32 9.79
N TRP A 427 -7.57 -11.00 9.21
CA TRP A 427 -6.40 -10.55 9.94
C TRP A 427 -6.56 -9.11 10.43
N SER A 428 -6.03 -8.82 11.61
CA SER A 428 -5.81 -7.43 12.02
C SER A 428 -4.78 -6.76 11.08
N PRO A 429 -4.84 -5.46 10.84
CA PRO A 429 -3.86 -4.74 10.02
C PRO A 429 -2.41 -4.97 10.44
N GLU A 430 -2.14 -5.10 11.74
CA GLU A 430 -0.80 -5.41 12.29
C GLU A 430 -0.41 -6.89 12.09
N GLY A 431 -1.35 -7.76 11.67
CA GLY A 431 -1.10 -9.16 11.37
C GLY A 431 -0.86 -10.07 12.58
N GLN A 432 -1.17 -9.61 13.80
CA GLN A 432 -1.00 -10.38 15.04
C GLN A 432 -2.26 -11.15 15.43
N LEU A 433 -3.42 -10.54 15.23
CA LEU A 433 -4.71 -11.09 15.62
C LEU A 433 -5.50 -11.59 14.41
N LEU A 434 -6.29 -12.62 14.62
CA LEU A 434 -7.21 -13.16 13.62
C LEU A 434 -8.63 -13.17 14.18
N ALA A 435 -9.55 -12.41 13.60
CA ALA A 435 -10.97 -12.51 13.89
C ALA A 435 -11.59 -13.65 13.09
N ILE A 436 -12.37 -14.50 13.72
CA ILE A 436 -13.05 -15.62 13.07
C ILE A 436 -14.54 -15.63 13.41
N SER A 437 -15.34 -15.87 12.39
CA SER A 437 -16.76 -16.24 12.52
C SER A 437 -16.85 -17.75 12.66
N GLY A 438 -17.07 -18.23 13.88
CA GLY A 438 -16.95 -19.64 14.23
C GLY A 438 -18.03 -20.52 13.61
N ILE A 439 -17.68 -21.77 13.26
CA ILE A 439 -18.60 -22.84 12.88
C ILE A 439 -18.70 -23.84 14.05
N GLU A 440 -19.91 -24.24 14.41
CA GLU A 440 -20.15 -25.41 15.23
C GLU A 440 -20.14 -26.69 14.38
N TYR A 441 -19.85 -27.83 15.03
CA TYR A 441 -19.81 -29.14 14.37
C TYR A 441 -21.08 -29.45 13.56
N GLY A 442 -20.91 -29.83 12.31
CA GLY A 442 -21.92 -30.47 11.49
C GLY A 442 -22.51 -29.67 10.33
N HIS A 443 -22.18 -28.39 10.20
CA HIS A 443 -22.70 -27.56 9.07
C HIS A 443 -21.59 -26.71 8.44
N PRO A 444 -21.06 -27.06 7.27
CA PRO A 444 -20.19 -26.17 6.52
C PRO A 444 -20.95 -24.87 6.21
N CYS A 445 -20.31 -23.73 6.42
CA CYS A 445 -20.86 -22.39 6.23
C CYS A 445 -21.98 -21.95 7.20
N ASN A 446 -22.24 -22.68 8.27
CA ASN A 446 -23.12 -22.20 9.33
C ASN A 446 -22.29 -21.49 10.42
N THR A 447 -22.46 -20.19 10.54
CA THR A 447 -21.69 -19.30 11.44
C THR A 447 -22.22 -19.28 12.88
N SER A 448 -22.73 -20.41 13.36
CA SER A 448 -23.36 -20.54 14.68
C SER A 448 -22.42 -20.35 15.86
N GLY A 449 -21.09 -20.39 15.66
CA GLY A 449 -20.10 -20.34 16.74
C GLY A 449 -19.81 -18.95 17.32
N GLY A 450 -20.47 -17.89 16.83
CA GLY A 450 -20.22 -16.52 17.25
C GLY A 450 -18.95 -15.92 16.65
N LEU A 451 -18.48 -14.79 17.20
CA LEU A 451 -17.25 -14.12 16.79
C LEU A 451 -16.16 -14.30 17.84
N SER A 452 -14.98 -14.71 17.40
CA SER A 452 -13.81 -14.88 18.27
C SER A 452 -12.60 -14.17 17.71
N VAL A 453 -11.72 -13.72 18.58
CA VAL A 453 -10.39 -13.18 18.24
C VAL A 453 -9.34 -14.15 18.74
N LEU A 454 -8.43 -14.55 17.86
CA LEU A 454 -7.32 -15.45 18.13
C LEU A 454 -6.03 -14.64 18.15
N ASP A 455 -5.25 -14.77 19.19
CA ASP A 455 -3.86 -14.33 19.24
C ASP A 455 -2.97 -15.53 18.92
N LEU A 456 -2.35 -15.51 17.74
CA LEU A 456 -1.55 -16.64 17.27
C LEU A 456 -0.15 -16.69 17.89
N GLU A 457 0.29 -15.63 18.55
CA GLU A 457 1.56 -15.59 19.26
C GLU A 457 1.44 -16.19 20.67
N SER A 458 0.43 -15.77 21.42
CA SER A 458 0.17 -16.32 22.75
C SER A 458 -0.55 -17.67 22.69
N GLY A 459 -1.22 -18.00 21.60
CA GLY A 459 -2.10 -19.15 21.46
C GLY A 459 -3.43 -18.97 22.20
N GLU A 460 -3.78 -17.75 22.58
CA GLU A 460 -5.03 -17.46 23.26
C GLU A 460 -6.17 -17.21 22.27
N ALA A 461 -7.37 -17.63 22.64
CA ALA A 461 -8.59 -17.41 21.88
C ALA A 461 -9.66 -16.81 22.78
N GLN A 462 -10.17 -15.65 22.38
CA GLN A 462 -11.23 -14.97 23.10
C GLN A 462 -12.50 -14.90 22.25
N ARG A 463 -13.62 -15.44 22.78
CA ARG A 463 -14.93 -15.26 22.16
C ARG A 463 -15.47 -13.88 22.55
N ILE A 464 -15.64 -13.00 21.57
CA ILE A 464 -16.09 -11.61 21.78
C ILE A 464 -17.58 -11.42 21.54
N VAL A 465 -18.20 -12.30 20.74
CA VAL A 465 -19.65 -12.36 20.56
C VAL A 465 -20.09 -13.82 20.70
N ALA A 466 -20.94 -14.08 21.68
CA ALA A 466 -21.50 -15.41 21.88
C ALA A 466 -22.52 -15.75 20.77
N PRO A 467 -22.65 -17.02 20.38
CA PRO A 467 -23.70 -17.46 19.49
C PRO A 467 -25.07 -17.15 20.12
N ALA A 468 -25.99 -16.59 19.36
CA ALA A 468 -27.35 -16.39 19.82
C ALA A 468 -28.10 -17.75 19.70
N VAL A 469 -28.41 -18.36 20.84
CA VAL A 469 -29.26 -19.55 20.89
C VAL A 469 -30.72 -19.10 20.91
N SER A 470 -31.43 -19.25 19.79
CA SER A 470 -32.89 -19.10 19.83
C SER A 470 -33.52 -20.32 20.46
N PRO A 471 -34.44 -20.18 21.42
CA PRO A 471 -35.20 -21.29 21.92
C PRO A 471 -36.07 -21.83 20.77
N GLY A 472 -35.65 -22.96 20.19
CA GLY A 472 -36.32 -23.60 19.07
C GLY A 472 -37.78 -23.85 19.32
N LEU A 473 -38.63 -23.72 18.34
CA LEU A 473 -39.94 -24.32 18.28
C LEU A 473 -39.80 -25.83 18.48
N ALA A 474 -40.53 -26.40 19.42
CA ALA A 474 -40.45 -27.79 19.79
C ALA A 474 -40.54 -28.71 18.55
N GLY A 475 -39.42 -29.33 18.14
CA GLY A 475 -39.34 -30.31 17.05
C GLY A 475 -38.50 -29.92 15.85
N SER A 476 -37.87 -28.76 15.82
CA SER A 476 -36.86 -28.41 14.81
C SER A 476 -35.50 -28.20 15.44
N ASP A 477 -34.44 -28.63 14.76
CA ASP A 477 -33.07 -28.33 15.16
C ASP A 477 -32.94 -26.83 15.42
N SER A 478 -32.36 -26.44 16.56
CA SER A 478 -32.24 -25.04 16.99
C SER A 478 -31.45 -24.27 15.90
N ILE A 479 -32.08 -23.29 15.27
CA ILE A 479 -31.40 -22.39 14.37
C ILE A 479 -30.64 -21.39 15.23
N THR A 480 -29.33 -21.44 15.21
CA THR A 480 -28.46 -20.52 15.91
C THR A 480 -28.17 -19.33 15.05
N ALA A 481 -28.49 -18.13 15.52
CA ALA A 481 -28.07 -16.89 14.88
C ALA A 481 -26.58 -16.66 15.11
N GLY A 482 -25.84 -16.28 14.08
CA GLY A 482 -24.39 -16.16 14.12
C GLY A 482 -23.86 -14.82 13.68
N ALA A 483 -22.61 -14.59 13.98
CA ALA A 483 -21.84 -13.48 13.46
C ALA A 483 -21.20 -13.87 12.11
N HIS A 484 -21.17 -12.95 11.13
CA HIS A 484 -20.73 -13.21 9.77
C HIS A 484 -19.67 -12.20 9.34
N THR A 485 -18.74 -12.65 8.48
CA THR A 485 -17.84 -11.80 7.69
C THR A 485 -17.16 -10.69 8.48
N PRO A 486 -16.28 -11.03 9.45
CA PRO A 486 -15.57 -10.02 10.22
C PRO A 486 -14.61 -9.21 9.33
N ALA A 487 -14.47 -7.93 9.63
CA ALA A 487 -13.51 -7.03 8.99
C ALA A 487 -12.93 -6.07 10.02
N TRP A 488 -11.60 -5.92 10.02
CA TRP A 488 -10.88 -5.02 10.91
C TRP A 488 -10.82 -3.60 10.35
N SER A 489 -10.95 -2.62 11.25
CA SER A 489 -10.64 -1.23 10.91
C SER A 489 -9.14 -1.04 10.65
N PRO A 490 -8.72 -0.07 9.82
CA PRO A 490 -7.31 0.15 9.48
C PRO A 490 -6.40 0.41 10.69
N ASP A 491 -6.96 0.95 11.77
CA ASP A 491 -6.28 1.24 13.03
C ASP A 491 -6.33 0.09 14.05
N SER A 492 -6.78 -1.09 13.64
CA SER A 492 -6.98 -2.28 14.49
C SER A 492 -7.89 -2.08 15.71
N SER A 493 -8.60 -0.95 15.80
CA SER A 493 -9.39 -0.60 16.99
C SER A 493 -10.80 -1.18 17.00
N TRP A 494 -11.31 -1.60 15.82
CA TRP A 494 -12.66 -2.11 15.65
C TRP A 494 -12.72 -3.35 14.75
N ILE A 495 -13.69 -4.20 15.01
CA ILE A 495 -14.10 -5.30 14.13
C ILE A 495 -15.55 -5.04 13.74
N ALA A 496 -15.83 -4.89 12.45
CA ALA A 496 -17.18 -4.84 11.91
C ALA A 496 -17.61 -6.23 11.46
N PHE A 497 -18.88 -6.58 11.65
CA PHE A 497 -19.43 -7.89 11.30
C PHE A 497 -20.94 -7.84 11.17
N GLY A 498 -21.52 -8.74 10.37
CA GLY A 498 -22.96 -8.98 10.36
C GLY A 498 -23.37 -9.83 11.56
N LEU A 499 -24.47 -9.50 12.22
CA LEU A 499 -25.05 -10.30 13.29
C LEU A 499 -26.53 -10.55 13.01
N ASP A 500 -26.90 -11.84 12.96
CA ASP A 500 -28.29 -12.22 12.76
C ASP A 500 -29.13 -11.86 13.98
N GLN A 501 -30.26 -11.23 13.71
CA GLN A 501 -31.22 -10.82 14.72
C GLN A 501 -32.48 -11.67 14.55
N ASP A 502 -32.83 -12.44 15.53
CA ASP A 502 -34.10 -13.15 15.63
C ASP A 502 -34.26 -14.43 14.79
N ALA A 503 -34.03 -15.58 15.40
CA ALA A 503 -34.24 -16.88 14.82
C ALA A 503 -35.73 -17.26 14.58
N ASN A 504 -36.68 -16.34 14.85
CA ASN A 504 -38.11 -16.61 14.75
C ASN A 504 -38.78 -16.12 13.45
N ALA A 505 -38.05 -15.48 12.53
CA ALA A 505 -38.64 -15.00 11.30
C ALA A 505 -38.72 -16.14 10.26
N GLU A 506 -39.89 -16.46 9.81
CA GLU A 506 -40.11 -17.35 8.67
C GLU A 506 -39.31 -16.88 7.45
N LEU A 507 -38.20 -17.55 7.14
CA LEU A 507 -37.44 -17.51 5.88
C LEU A 507 -36.41 -16.41 5.61
N SER A 508 -36.18 -15.42 6.44
CA SER A 508 -35.01 -14.55 6.30
C SER A 508 -34.71 -13.83 7.59
N PHE A 509 -33.57 -14.16 8.19
CA PHE A 509 -33.10 -13.47 9.39
C PHE A 509 -32.66 -12.05 9.01
N PRO A 510 -33.22 -10.96 9.60
CA PRO A 510 -32.65 -9.65 9.43
C PRO A 510 -31.26 -9.64 10.07
N THR A 511 -30.25 -9.47 9.25
CA THR A 511 -28.87 -9.32 9.72
C THR A 511 -28.56 -7.85 9.83
N ARG A 512 -28.08 -7.39 10.98
CA ARG A 512 -27.60 -6.03 11.18
C ARG A 512 -26.09 -6.01 11.20
N LEU A 513 -25.53 -4.91 10.75
CA LEU A 513 -24.13 -4.65 10.88
C LEU A 513 -23.82 -4.13 12.30
N TYR A 514 -22.82 -4.70 12.92
CA TYR A 514 -22.29 -4.32 14.24
C TYR A 514 -20.81 -4.02 14.15
N ARG A 515 -20.30 -3.34 15.14
CA ARG A 515 -18.88 -3.28 15.47
C ARG A 515 -18.66 -3.57 16.95
N ALA A 516 -17.47 -4.10 17.25
CA ALA A 516 -17.00 -4.30 18.63
C ALA A 516 -15.50 -4.02 18.69
N ARG A 517 -15.00 -3.79 19.91
CA ARG A 517 -13.56 -3.79 20.15
C ARG A 517 -13.03 -5.22 20.10
N PRO A 518 -11.71 -5.41 19.87
CA PRO A 518 -11.10 -6.74 19.85
C PRO A 518 -11.26 -7.53 21.17
N ASP A 519 -11.46 -6.84 22.28
CA ASP A 519 -11.74 -7.43 23.59
C ASP A 519 -13.25 -7.71 23.85
N GLY A 520 -14.11 -7.46 22.86
CA GLY A 520 -15.57 -7.62 22.95
C GLY A 520 -16.31 -6.45 23.60
N SER A 521 -15.62 -5.42 24.05
CA SER A 521 -16.26 -4.21 24.57
C SER A 521 -16.87 -3.37 23.45
N ASP A 522 -17.72 -2.40 23.82
CA ASP A 522 -18.32 -1.41 22.92
C ASP A 522 -19.13 -2.02 21.75
N LEU A 523 -19.76 -3.19 21.97
CA LEU A 523 -20.63 -3.79 20.96
C LEU A 523 -21.77 -2.84 20.58
N THR A 524 -21.73 -2.31 19.36
CA THR A 524 -22.63 -1.26 18.90
C THR A 524 -23.21 -1.62 17.53
N PRO A 525 -24.55 -1.52 17.32
CA PRO A 525 -25.14 -1.66 16.01
C PRO A 525 -24.76 -0.46 15.14
N LEU A 526 -24.32 -0.72 13.92
CA LEU A 526 -24.07 0.31 12.89
C LEU A 526 -25.33 0.55 12.05
N THR A 527 -26.14 -0.47 11.79
CA THR A 527 -27.37 -0.32 11.02
C THR A 527 -28.62 -0.54 11.88
N ASN A 528 -29.69 0.17 11.54
CA ASN A 528 -30.99 0.06 12.20
C ASN A 528 -32.07 -0.57 11.31
N ASN A 529 -31.64 -1.28 10.24
CA ASN A 529 -32.57 -1.95 9.34
C ASN A 529 -33.44 -2.95 10.10
N SER A 530 -34.73 -2.81 9.97
CA SER A 530 -35.72 -3.77 10.52
C SER A 530 -35.99 -4.91 9.54
N GLN A 531 -35.55 -4.77 8.29
CA GLN A 531 -35.73 -5.69 7.19
C GLN A 531 -34.43 -5.76 6.37
N GLY A 532 -34.18 -6.93 5.77
CA GLY A 532 -33.02 -7.14 4.92
C GLY A 532 -31.78 -7.63 5.68
N VAL A 533 -30.74 -7.87 4.91
CA VAL A 533 -29.45 -8.43 5.35
C VAL A 533 -28.37 -7.39 5.13
N ALA A 534 -27.84 -6.81 6.20
CA ALA A 534 -26.66 -5.96 6.14
C ALA A 534 -25.42 -6.79 6.50
N ALA A 535 -24.54 -7.01 5.53
CA ALA A 535 -23.42 -7.95 5.64
C ALA A 535 -22.22 -7.51 4.78
N TYR A 536 -21.16 -8.32 4.77
CA TYR A 536 -19.93 -8.12 4.01
C TYR A 536 -19.26 -6.76 4.26
N PRO A 537 -19.02 -6.41 5.53
CA PRO A 537 -18.30 -5.18 5.84
C PRO A 537 -16.89 -5.23 5.26
N THR A 538 -16.44 -4.12 4.69
CA THR A 538 -15.11 -3.96 4.11
C THR A 538 -14.61 -2.57 4.45
N TRP A 539 -13.57 -2.47 5.27
CA TRP A 539 -12.97 -1.20 5.63
C TRP A 539 -12.06 -0.68 4.52
N ALA A 540 -12.11 0.60 4.30
CA ALA A 540 -11.19 1.31 3.44
C ALA A 540 -10.01 1.89 4.22
N PRO A 541 -8.87 2.16 3.57
CA PRO A 541 -7.71 2.79 4.21
C PRO A 541 -8.00 4.14 4.87
N ASP A 542 -9.00 4.90 4.37
CA ASP A 542 -9.45 6.18 4.96
C ASP A 542 -10.32 6.04 6.21
N GLY A 543 -10.63 4.81 6.63
CA GLY A 543 -11.51 4.54 7.76
C GLY A 543 -13.00 4.51 7.45
N SER A 544 -13.40 4.68 6.18
CA SER A 544 -14.78 4.42 5.75
C SER A 544 -15.07 2.93 5.76
N LEU A 545 -16.34 2.55 5.92
CA LEU A 545 -16.78 1.16 5.88
C LEU A 545 -17.80 0.97 4.76
N TYR A 546 -17.53 0.04 3.87
CA TYR A 546 -18.49 -0.39 2.83
C TYR A 546 -19.18 -1.66 3.27
N TYR A 547 -20.49 -1.76 2.96
CA TYR A 547 -21.25 -2.97 3.30
C TYR A 547 -22.40 -3.18 2.31
N SER A 548 -22.86 -4.41 2.19
CA SER A 548 -24.04 -4.78 1.41
C SER A 548 -25.30 -4.67 2.25
N LEU A 549 -26.37 -4.11 1.69
CA LEU A 549 -27.74 -4.29 2.16
C LEU A 549 -28.54 -5.02 1.06
N SER A 550 -29.13 -6.13 1.37
CA SER A 550 -29.92 -6.95 0.44
C SER A 550 -31.23 -7.42 1.05
N ARG A 551 -32.19 -7.80 0.21
CA ARG A 551 -33.53 -8.29 0.63
C ARG A 551 -34.36 -7.29 1.45
N ALA A 552 -34.02 -6.02 1.42
CA ALA A 552 -34.80 -4.96 2.07
C ALA A 552 -35.91 -4.45 1.14
N SER A 553 -35.53 -3.86 0.02
CA SER A 553 -36.40 -3.52 -1.11
C SER A 553 -35.54 -3.13 -2.31
N ALA A 554 -36.10 -3.17 -3.51
CA ALA A 554 -35.36 -2.79 -4.72
C ALA A 554 -34.79 -1.35 -4.67
N GLU A 555 -35.38 -0.47 -3.87
CA GLU A 555 -34.92 0.91 -3.71
C GLU A 555 -33.83 1.05 -2.65
N MET A 556 -33.73 0.09 -1.72
CA MET A 556 -32.76 0.11 -0.60
C MET A 556 -31.63 -0.88 -0.80
N ASP A 557 -31.81 -1.89 -1.65
CA ASP A 557 -30.77 -2.88 -1.89
C ASP A 557 -29.56 -2.25 -2.60
N GLY A 558 -28.36 -2.55 -2.12
CA GLY A 558 -27.14 -2.00 -2.69
C GLY A 558 -25.93 -2.06 -1.78
N ILE A 559 -24.86 -1.43 -2.23
CA ILE A 559 -23.66 -1.18 -1.42
C ILE A 559 -23.75 0.21 -0.82
N TYR A 560 -23.56 0.27 0.48
CA TYR A 560 -23.54 1.49 1.26
C TYR A 560 -22.13 1.82 1.73
N ARG A 561 -21.83 3.12 1.78
CA ARG A 561 -20.68 3.65 2.51
C ARG A 561 -21.16 4.19 3.86
N TYR A 562 -20.54 3.77 4.93
CA TYR A 562 -20.69 4.32 6.26
C TYR A 562 -19.46 5.16 6.61
N ASP A 563 -19.69 6.39 7.03
CA ASP A 563 -18.66 7.29 7.54
C ASP A 563 -18.73 7.30 9.08
N PRO A 564 -17.69 6.81 9.78
CA PRO A 564 -17.68 6.77 11.24
C PRO A 564 -17.60 8.17 11.90
N ALA A 565 -17.11 9.19 11.19
CA ALA A 565 -16.90 10.53 11.74
C ALA A 565 -18.21 11.26 11.99
N ASP A 566 -19.17 11.10 11.11
CA ASP A 566 -20.49 11.76 11.20
C ASP A 566 -21.65 10.76 11.37
N ASN A 567 -21.35 9.47 11.42
CA ASN A 567 -22.31 8.38 11.55
C ASN A 567 -23.36 8.37 10.42
N THR A 568 -22.93 8.67 9.19
CA THR A 568 -23.81 8.71 8.02
C THR A 568 -23.71 7.45 7.18
N HIS A 569 -24.82 7.08 6.53
CA HIS A 569 -24.89 5.97 5.58
C HIS A 569 -25.37 6.49 4.23
N THR A 570 -24.55 6.30 3.21
CA THR A 570 -24.86 6.74 1.83
C THR A 570 -24.95 5.51 0.92
N LEU A 571 -26.08 5.38 0.19
CA LEU A 571 -26.19 4.38 -0.87
C LEU A 571 -25.22 4.77 -2.00
N LEU A 572 -24.21 3.93 -2.23
CA LEU A 572 -23.19 4.16 -3.24
C LEU A 572 -23.55 3.48 -4.56
N ILE A 573 -23.89 2.20 -4.51
CA ILE A 573 -24.19 1.39 -5.69
C ILE A 573 -25.54 0.74 -5.46
N PRO A 574 -26.59 1.19 -6.16
CA PRO A 574 -27.92 0.56 -6.05
C PRO A 574 -27.93 -0.79 -6.79
N GLY A 575 -28.65 -1.75 -6.24
CA GLY A 575 -28.85 -3.05 -6.86
C GLY A 575 -28.89 -4.21 -5.88
N ALA A 576 -29.47 -5.32 -6.28
CA ALA A 576 -29.53 -6.53 -5.47
C ALA A 576 -28.28 -7.40 -5.66
N ASP A 577 -27.98 -8.21 -4.63
CA ASP A 577 -26.91 -9.22 -4.65
C ASP A 577 -25.52 -8.65 -5.01
N LEU A 578 -25.20 -7.49 -4.43
CA LEU A 578 -23.91 -6.84 -4.53
C LEU A 578 -23.10 -7.09 -3.25
N TYR A 579 -21.90 -7.64 -3.38
CA TYR A 579 -21.06 -8.05 -2.24
C TYR A 579 -19.71 -7.35 -2.28
N PRO A 580 -19.44 -6.33 -1.42
CA PRO A 580 -18.11 -5.76 -1.26
C PRO A 580 -17.08 -6.83 -0.93
N ARG A 581 -15.90 -6.76 -1.53
CA ARG A 581 -14.81 -7.71 -1.33
C ARG A 581 -13.55 -7.07 -0.78
N SER A 582 -13.17 -5.93 -1.31
CA SER A 582 -11.95 -5.22 -0.89
C SER A 582 -11.98 -3.79 -1.38
N VAL A 583 -11.28 -2.90 -0.69
CA VAL A 583 -10.93 -1.57 -1.18
C VAL A 583 -9.46 -1.59 -1.57
N SER A 584 -9.10 -0.93 -2.67
CA SER A 584 -7.71 -0.83 -3.10
C SER A 584 -6.85 -0.08 -2.07
N PRO A 585 -5.55 -0.41 -1.95
CA PRO A 585 -4.65 0.23 -0.98
C PRO A 585 -4.54 1.76 -1.14
N ASP A 586 -4.73 2.28 -2.36
CA ASP A 586 -4.75 3.70 -2.69
C ASP A 586 -6.10 4.39 -2.42
N ASN A 587 -7.09 3.66 -1.88
CA ASN A 587 -8.46 4.12 -1.65
C ASN A 587 -9.21 4.55 -2.92
N GLY A 588 -8.72 4.22 -4.10
CA GLY A 588 -9.29 4.63 -5.39
C GLY A 588 -10.46 3.78 -5.86
N PHE A 589 -10.48 2.50 -5.47
CA PHE A 589 -11.41 1.53 -6.03
C PHE A 589 -12.02 0.62 -4.97
N LEU A 590 -13.32 0.40 -5.12
CA LEU A 590 -14.04 -0.66 -4.40
C LEU A 590 -14.23 -1.85 -5.33
N LEU A 591 -13.67 -3.00 -4.94
CA LEU A 591 -13.94 -4.29 -5.57
C LEU A 591 -15.21 -4.88 -4.97
N TYR A 592 -16.14 -5.30 -5.82
CA TYR A 592 -17.34 -6.00 -5.40
C TYR A 592 -17.70 -7.12 -6.37
N GLN A 593 -18.46 -8.07 -5.90
CA GLN A 593 -19.00 -9.16 -6.70
C GLN A 593 -20.49 -8.93 -6.99
N GLN A 594 -20.90 -9.19 -8.23
CA GLN A 594 -22.29 -9.25 -8.66
C GLN A 594 -22.52 -10.50 -9.50
N GLY A 595 -23.24 -11.48 -8.96
CA GLY A 595 -23.40 -12.77 -9.62
C GLY A 595 -22.03 -13.42 -9.93
N ASN A 596 -21.77 -13.70 -11.21
CA ASN A 596 -20.52 -14.31 -11.67
C ASN A 596 -19.47 -13.28 -12.11
N GLU A 597 -19.56 -12.05 -11.66
CA GLU A 597 -18.66 -10.97 -12.07
C GLU A 597 -17.94 -10.37 -10.89
N LEU A 598 -16.65 -10.08 -11.04
CA LEU A 598 -15.93 -9.12 -10.21
C LEU A 598 -15.99 -7.76 -10.89
N ARG A 599 -16.36 -6.75 -10.15
CA ARG A 599 -16.52 -5.38 -10.62
C ARG A 599 -15.69 -4.42 -9.81
N LEU A 600 -15.09 -3.46 -10.47
CA LEU A 600 -14.41 -2.33 -9.86
C LEU A 600 -15.30 -1.10 -9.97
N TRP A 601 -15.57 -0.48 -8.84
CA TRP A 601 -16.19 0.83 -8.73
C TRP A 601 -15.13 1.88 -8.44
N SER A 602 -15.05 2.90 -9.26
CA SER A 602 -14.20 4.05 -8.94
C SER A 602 -14.87 4.88 -7.84
N ILE A 603 -14.22 5.00 -6.69
CA ILE A 603 -14.74 5.77 -5.55
C ILE A 603 -14.76 7.27 -5.91
N PHE A 604 -13.76 7.75 -6.64
CA PHE A 604 -13.66 9.16 -7.05
C PHE A 604 -14.68 9.52 -8.13
N LEU A 605 -14.79 8.69 -9.17
CA LEU A 605 -15.71 8.96 -10.28
C LEU A 605 -17.16 8.62 -9.94
N ASN A 606 -17.38 7.87 -8.86
CA ASN A 606 -18.68 7.38 -8.42
C ASN A 606 -19.41 6.58 -9.52
N GLU A 607 -18.67 5.70 -10.22
CA GLU A 607 -19.19 4.89 -11.34
C GLU A 607 -18.49 3.53 -11.48
N ASN A 608 -19.10 2.63 -12.25
CA ASN A 608 -18.45 1.38 -12.61
C ASN A 608 -17.23 1.65 -13.49
N TYR A 609 -16.08 1.15 -13.04
CA TYR A 609 -14.79 1.37 -13.70
C TYR A 609 -14.39 0.23 -14.62
N ALA A 610 -14.51 -1.01 -14.16
CA ALA A 610 -14.17 -2.21 -14.93
C ALA A 610 -14.99 -3.41 -14.46
N VAL A 611 -15.14 -4.39 -15.36
CA VAL A 611 -15.84 -5.65 -15.11
C VAL A 611 -14.97 -6.81 -15.59
N ILE A 612 -14.78 -7.81 -14.72
CA ILE A 612 -14.12 -9.07 -15.02
C ILE A 612 -15.19 -10.14 -15.02
N LEU A 613 -15.49 -10.65 -16.21
CA LEU A 613 -16.51 -11.66 -16.41
C LEU A 613 -16.01 -13.03 -15.95
N GLY A 614 -16.82 -13.74 -15.18
CA GLY A 614 -16.65 -15.17 -14.95
C GLY A 614 -17.31 -15.98 -16.05
N ASP A 615 -17.03 -17.28 -16.06
CA ASP A 615 -17.75 -18.21 -16.95
C ASP A 615 -19.04 -18.70 -16.33
N GLU A 616 -19.90 -19.34 -17.14
CA GLU A 616 -21.13 -19.97 -16.65
C GLU A 616 -20.81 -20.99 -15.54
N GLY A 617 -21.14 -20.63 -14.29
CA GLY A 617 -20.99 -21.48 -13.11
C GLY A 617 -19.71 -21.31 -12.28
N SER A 618 -18.77 -20.44 -12.67
CA SER A 618 -17.53 -20.23 -11.92
C SER A 618 -17.15 -18.73 -11.88
N PRO A 619 -17.57 -18.00 -10.83
CA PRO A 619 -17.17 -16.60 -10.69
C PRO A 619 -15.65 -16.50 -10.48
N PRO A 620 -15.00 -15.40 -10.94
CA PRO A 620 -13.60 -15.14 -10.61
C PRO A 620 -13.46 -14.97 -9.10
N VAL A 621 -12.37 -15.49 -8.55
CA VAL A 621 -12.07 -15.36 -7.12
C VAL A 621 -10.96 -14.34 -6.94
N PHE A 622 -11.22 -13.31 -6.14
CA PHE A 622 -10.21 -12.31 -5.79
C PHE A 622 -9.05 -12.93 -4.98
N ALA A 623 -7.83 -12.68 -5.38
CA ALA A 623 -6.62 -13.20 -4.74
C ALA A 623 -5.85 -12.14 -3.94
N GLY A 624 -6.02 -10.85 -4.25
CA GLY A 624 -5.35 -9.75 -3.57
C GLY A 624 -4.97 -8.60 -4.51
N TRP A 625 -4.41 -7.56 -3.93
CA TRP A 625 -3.86 -6.42 -4.64
C TRP A 625 -2.34 -6.54 -4.76
N LEU A 626 -1.80 -6.09 -5.87
CA LEU A 626 -0.37 -5.90 -6.12
C LEU A 626 -0.16 -4.41 -6.37
N LEU A 627 0.80 -3.82 -5.69
CA LEU A 627 1.32 -2.49 -6.02
C LEU A 627 2.54 -2.71 -6.92
N ALA A 628 2.49 -2.24 -8.17
CA ALA A 628 3.65 -2.28 -9.04
C ALA A 628 4.66 -1.25 -8.55
N GLY A 629 5.84 -1.69 -8.16
CA GLY A 629 7.00 -0.81 -7.91
C GLY A 629 7.46 -0.67 -6.45
N GLU A 630 7.21 -1.66 -5.58
CA GLU A 630 8.05 -1.83 -4.38
C GLU A 630 9.16 -2.86 -4.62
#